data_733b8158d115e1d428562e4382d0f9a7
#
_entry.id   733b8158d115e1d428562e4382d0f9a7
#
_cell.length_a   1.000
_cell.length_b   1.000
_cell.length_c   1.000
_cell.angle_alpha   90.00
_cell.angle_beta   90.00
_cell.angle_gamma   90.00
#
_symmetry.space_group_name_H-M   'P 1'
#
loop_
_entity.id
_entity.type
_entity.pdbx_description
1 polymer ?
#
loop_
_entity_poly.entity_id
_entity_poly.type
_entity_poly.pdbx_seq_one_letter_code
_entity_poly.pdbx_strand_id
1 'polypeptide(L)'
;MTLTGGRNMFTIIRKFTIRHGSMKEELTRRVQDSFVPLLRELPGFRGYYLLDGGPDVLISIRVFDNADEALASNDIAANWMRDNVLEFVKGMPEVMAGNVLVTAVR
;
A
#
# COMPACT_ATOMS: atom_id res chain seq x y z
N MET A 1 7.58 -23.93 19.72
CA MET A 1 6.91 -23.25 18.63
C MET A 1 7.82 -23.11 17.44
N THR A 2 7.34 -23.42 16.31
CA THR A 2 8.17 -23.32 15.12
C THR A 2 7.84 -22.04 14.39
N LEU A 3 8.83 -21.20 14.30
CA LEU A 3 8.73 -20.08 13.40
C LEU A 3 9.20 -20.55 12.06
N THR A 4 8.43 -20.29 11.08
CA THR A 4 8.80 -20.63 9.72
C THR A 4 9.72 -19.56 9.20
N GLY A 5 10.85 -19.41 9.81
CA GLY A 5 11.88 -18.45 9.51
C GLY A 5 11.60 -17.55 8.31
N GLY A 6 11.59 -16.29 8.50
CA GLY A 6 11.40 -15.34 7.42
C GLY A 6 10.04 -15.36 6.75
N ARG A 7 9.14 -16.17 7.24
CA ARG A 7 7.81 -16.27 6.65
C ARG A 7 6.79 -15.36 7.27
N ASN A 8 7.22 -14.45 8.09
CA ASN A 8 6.32 -13.47 8.62
C ASN A 8 5.84 -12.57 7.50
N MET A 9 4.56 -12.34 7.44
CA MET A 9 4.03 -11.35 6.53
C MET A 9 4.72 -10.03 6.78
N PHE A 10 4.89 -9.27 5.72
CA PHE A 10 5.52 -7.97 5.78
C PHE A 10 4.55 -6.91 5.28
N THR A 11 4.49 -5.79 5.98
CA THR A 11 3.54 -4.72 5.67
C THR A 11 4.28 -3.44 5.34
N ILE A 12 3.83 -2.76 4.29
CA ILE A 12 4.33 -1.44 3.93
C ILE A 12 3.18 -0.46 4.07
N ILE A 13 3.38 0.57 4.87
CA ILE A 13 2.37 1.60 5.14
C ILE A 13 2.91 2.92 4.61
N ARG A 14 2.08 3.62 3.84
CA ARG A 14 2.43 4.94 3.33
C ARG A 14 1.31 5.92 3.60
N LYS A 15 1.66 7.02 4.20
CA LYS A 15 0.73 8.11 4.49
C LYS A 15 0.97 9.22 3.49
N PHE A 16 -0.06 9.54 2.71
CA PHE A 16 -0.01 10.55 1.68
C PHE A 16 -0.81 11.76 2.07
N THR A 17 -0.27 12.94 1.79
CA THR A 17 -1.04 14.17 1.82
C THR A 17 -1.50 14.44 0.39
N ILE A 18 -2.78 14.69 0.20
CA ILE A 18 -3.34 15.02 -1.10
C ILE A 18 -3.64 16.50 -1.17
N ARG A 19 -3.62 17.04 -2.39
CA ARG A 19 -3.73 18.50 -2.59
C ARG A 19 -5.09 19.05 -2.16
N HIS A 20 -6.15 18.30 -2.42
CA HIS A 20 -7.50 18.66 -2.03
C HIS A 20 -8.27 17.42 -1.64
N GLY A 21 -9.00 17.50 -0.53
CA GLY A 21 -9.83 16.39 -0.06
C GLY A 21 -10.87 15.95 -1.08
N SER A 22 -11.31 16.85 -1.94
CA SER A 22 -12.27 16.52 -2.99
C SER A 22 -11.72 15.54 -4.04
N MET A 23 -10.40 15.33 -4.06
CA MET A 23 -9.76 14.39 -4.98
C MET A 23 -9.80 12.95 -4.48
N LYS A 24 -10.21 12.70 -3.24
CA LYS A 24 -10.19 11.36 -2.67
C LYS A 24 -11.01 10.36 -3.45
N GLU A 25 -12.18 10.76 -3.89
CA GLU A 25 -13.07 9.86 -4.61
C GLU A 25 -12.44 9.39 -5.92
N GLU A 26 -11.91 10.32 -6.71
CA GLU A 26 -11.26 9.99 -7.97
C GLU A 26 -10.02 9.14 -7.75
N LEU A 27 -9.20 9.50 -6.76
CA LEU A 27 -7.98 8.76 -6.45
C LEU A 27 -8.31 7.34 -6.00
N THR A 28 -9.31 7.20 -5.13
CA THR A 28 -9.77 5.90 -4.65
C THR A 28 -10.25 5.03 -5.82
N ARG A 29 -11.00 5.61 -6.73
CA ARG A 29 -11.48 4.89 -7.90
C ARG A 29 -10.33 4.38 -8.77
N ARG A 30 -9.32 5.21 -9.00
CA ARG A 30 -8.14 4.80 -9.78
C ARG A 30 -7.39 3.67 -9.10
N VAL A 31 -7.22 3.76 -7.79
CA VAL A 31 -6.58 2.70 -7.02
C VAL A 31 -7.35 1.39 -7.18
N GLN A 32 -8.64 1.43 -6.99
CA GLN A 32 -9.46 0.23 -7.06
C GLN A 32 -9.48 -0.38 -8.47
N ASP A 33 -9.58 0.45 -9.50
CA ASP A 33 -9.74 -0.02 -10.87
C ASP A 33 -8.44 -0.43 -11.54
N SER A 34 -7.31 0.13 -11.12
CA SER A 34 -6.05 -0.03 -11.83
C SER A 34 -4.93 -0.56 -10.94
N PHE A 35 -4.78 -0.06 -9.72
CA PHE A 35 -3.70 -0.47 -8.86
C PHE A 35 -3.95 -1.83 -8.21
N VAL A 36 -5.14 -2.05 -7.70
CA VAL A 36 -5.47 -3.32 -7.03
C VAL A 36 -5.31 -4.53 -7.97
N PRO A 37 -5.82 -4.49 -9.21
CA PRO A 37 -5.57 -5.60 -10.12
C PRO A 37 -4.09 -5.88 -10.36
N LEU A 38 -3.28 -4.82 -10.43
CA LEU A 38 -1.84 -4.95 -10.60
C LEU A 38 -1.20 -5.65 -9.39
N LEU A 39 -1.59 -5.25 -8.18
CA LEU A 39 -1.08 -5.87 -6.96
C LEU A 39 -1.44 -7.34 -6.87
N ARG A 40 -2.65 -7.71 -7.29
CA ARG A 40 -3.12 -9.09 -7.19
C ARG A 40 -2.27 -10.07 -7.99
N GLU A 41 -1.54 -9.60 -8.98
CA GLU A 41 -0.69 -10.44 -9.80
C GLU A 41 0.73 -10.56 -9.26
N LEU A 42 1.06 -9.86 -8.20
CA LEU A 42 2.41 -9.88 -7.65
C LEU A 42 2.62 -11.09 -6.74
N PRO A 43 3.80 -11.72 -6.79
CA PRO A 43 4.11 -12.83 -5.91
C PRO A 43 3.97 -12.43 -4.45
N GLY A 44 3.35 -13.30 -3.67
CA GLY A 44 3.22 -13.10 -2.24
C GLY A 44 2.21 -12.07 -1.80
N PHE A 45 1.48 -11.47 -2.70
CA PHE A 45 0.48 -10.47 -2.33
C PHE A 45 -0.59 -11.09 -1.43
N ARG A 46 -0.86 -10.45 -0.28
CA ARG A 46 -1.83 -10.92 0.69
C ARG A 46 -3.01 -9.99 0.86
N GLY A 47 -2.80 -8.71 0.78
CA GLY A 47 -3.90 -7.78 0.99
C GLY A 47 -3.49 -6.33 0.79
N TYR A 48 -4.49 -5.51 0.57
CA TYR A 48 -4.32 -4.09 0.38
C TYR A 48 -5.47 -3.33 1.01
N TYR A 49 -5.15 -2.24 1.69
CA TYR A 49 -6.15 -1.37 2.29
C TYR A 49 -5.78 0.07 1.99
N LEU A 50 -6.78 0.86 1.64
CA LEU A 50 -6.62 2.30 1.50
C LEU A 50 -7.55 2.95 2.52
N LEU A 51 -6.98 3.72 3.43
CA LEU A 51 -7.72 4.32 4.53
C LEU A 51 -7.91 5.81 4.31
N ASP A 52 -9.05 6.30 4.73
CA ASP A 52 -9.28 7.75 4.84
C ASP A 52 -8.66 8.21 6.16
N GLY A 53 -7.57 8.95 6.07
CA GLY A 53 -6.80 9.37 7.24
C GLY A 53 -7.12 10.77 7.74
N GLY A 54 -8.13 11.42 7.17
CA GLY A 54 -8.47 12.80 7.51
C GLY A 54 -8.72 13.63 6.26
N PRO A 55 -8.96 14.94 6.39
CA PRO A 55 -9.40 15.77 5.27
C PRO A 55 -8.52 15.68 4.03
N ASP A 56 -7.19 15.69 4.20
CA ASP A 56 -6.27 15.66 3.08
C ASP A 56 -5.29 14.51 3.18
N VAL A 57 -5.68 13.41 3.82
CA VAL A 57 -4.78 12.30 4.11
C VAL A 57 -5.37 10.98 3.63
N LEU A 58 -4.54 10.20 2.93
CA LEU A 58 -4.84 8.81 2.61
C LEU A 58 -3.69 7.94 3.12
N ILE A 59 -4.04 6.77 3.62
CA ILE A 59 -3.05 5.82 4.13
C ILE A 59 -3.20 4.52 3.37
N SER A 60 -2.13 4.07 2.71
CA SER A 60 -2.13 2.81 1.99
C SER A 60 -1.39 1.76 2.81
N ILE A 61 -1.93 0.54 2.79
CA ILE A 61 -1.34 -0.59 3.51
C ILE A 61 -1.25 -1.75 2.53
N ARG A 62 -0.03 -2.23 2.26
CA ARG A 62 0.21 -3.39 1.41
C ARG A 62 0.80 -4.49 2.27
N VAL A 63 0.25 -5.69 2.16
CA VAL A 63 0.70 -6.86 2.93
C VAL A 63 1.14 -7.96 1.98
N PHE A 64 2.32 -8.50 2.23
CA PHE A 64 2.91 -9.57 1.43
C PHE A 64 3.36 -10.71 2.33
N ASP A 65 3.64 -11.87 1.75
CA ASP A 65 4.07 -13.06 2.49
C ASP A 65 5.39 -12.85 3.23
N ASN A 66 6.27 -12.02 2.68
CA ASN A 66 7.59 -11.77 3.27
C ASN A 66 8.14 -10.42 2.83
N ALA A 67 9.25 -10.03 3.45
CA ALA A 67 9.86 -8.73 3.19
C ALA A 67 10.37 -8.60 1.76
N ASP A 68 10.96 -9.64 1.20
CA ASP A 68 11.54 -9.56 -0.14
C ASP A 68 10.47 -9.26 -1.18
N GLU A 69 9.33 -9.93 -1.10
CA GLU A 69 8.23 -9.72 -2.03
C GLU A 69 7.57 -8.36 -1.82
N ALA A 70 7.45 -7.95 -0.56
CA ALA A 70 6.91 -6.62 -0.26
C ALA A 70 7.79 -5.52 -0.84
N LEU A 71 9.10 -5.63 -0.63
CA LEU A 71 10.03 -4.61 -1.13
C LEU A 71 10.12 -4.62 -2.66
N ALA A 72 9.99 -5.79 -3.27
CA ALA A 72 9.96 -5.88 -4.73
C ALA A 72 8.76 -5.15 -5.32
N SER A 73 7.67 -5.02 -4.58
CA SER A 73 6.49 -4.30 -5.05
C SER A 73 6.67 -2.78 -5.08
N ASN A 74 7.71 -2.26 -4.45
CA ASN A 74 7.88 -0.80 -4.33
C ASN A 74 8.06 -0.10 -5.67
N ASP A 75 8.85 -0.68 -6.58
CA ASP A 75 9.06 -0.07 -7.89
C ASP A 75 7.77 -0.05 -8.70
N ILE A 76 7.01 -1.13 -8.63
CA ILE A 76 5.74 -1.23 -9.32
C ILE A 76 4.76 -0.19 -8.79
N ALA A 77 4.70 -0.06 -7.47
CA ALA A 77 3.82 0.93 -6.84
C ALA A 77 4.24 2.36 -7.19
N ALA A 78 5.55 2.63 -7.18
CA ALA A 78 6.05 3.96 -7.51
C ALA A 78 5.76 4.33 -8.97
N ASN A 79 5.94 3.38 -9.88
CA ASN A 79 5.65 3.60 -11.29
C ASN A 79 4.17 3.86 -11.52
N TRP A 80 3.32 3.06 -10.89
CA TRP A 80 1.88 3.26 -11.03
C TRP A 80 1.46 4.63 -10.50
N MET A 81 2.00 5.01 -9.37
CA MET A 81 1.68 6.28 -8.74
C MET A 81 2.08 7.45 -9.63
N ARG A 82 3.30 7.40 -10.18
CA ARG A 82 3.78 8.44 -11.08
C ARG A 82 2.89 8.57 -12.30
N ASP A 83 2.43 7.45 -12.85
CA ASP A 83 1.68 7.44 -14.09
C ASP A 83 0.20 7.76 -13.90
N ASN A 84 -0.33 7.64 -12.71
CA ASN A 84 -1.78 7.71 -12.50
C ASN A 84 -2.25 8.77 -11.51
N VAL A 85 -1.50 9.05 -10.44
CA VAL A 85 -2.02 9.86 -9.35
C VAL A 85 -1.06 10.92 -8.81
N LEU A 86 0.11 11.06 -9.42
CA LEU A 86 1.13 11.98 -8.89
C LEU A 86 0.59 13.40 -8.72
N GLU A 87 -0.24 13.84 -9.64
CA GLU A 87 -0.80 15.19 -9.62
C GLU A 87 -1.71 15.45 -8.41
N PHE A 88 -2.21 14.41 -7.77
CA PHE A 88 -3.08 14.55 -6.61
C PHE A 88 -2.31 14.62 -5.31
N VAL A 89 -1.04 14.22 -5.31
CA VAL A 89 -0.25 14.05 -4.09
C VAL A 89 0.63 15.27 -3.87
N LYS A 90 0.72 15.68 -2.61
CA LYS A 90 1.53 16.82 -2.18
C LYS A 90 2.71 16.31 -1.37
N GLY A 91 3.92 16.58 -1.87
CA GLY A 91 5.14 16.19 -1.16
C GLY A 91 5.38 14.68 -1.19
N MET A 92 6.26 14.23 -0.32
CA MET A 92 6.62 12.82 -0.23
C MET A 92 5.82 12.13 0.85
N PRO A 93 5.49 10.85 0.65
CA PRO A 93 4.76 10.11 1.68
C PRO A 93 5.64 9.79 2.88
N GLU A 94 5.02 9.66 4.04
CA GLU A 94 5.65 9.05 5.19
C GLU A 94 5.55 7.54 5.02
N VAL A 95 6.66 6.84 5.23
CA VAL A 95 6.72 5.39 5.01
C VAL A 95 7.05 4.69 6.30
N MET A 96 6.27 3.66 6.64
CA MET A 96 6.55 2.74 7.72
C MET A 96 6.45 1.33 7.17
N ALA A 97 7.29 0.43 7.65
CA ALA A 97 7.27 -0.94 7.18
C ALA A 97 7.77 -1.86 8.27
N GLY A 98 7.29 -3.09 8.28
CA GLY A 98 7.74 -4.05 9.25
C GLY A 98 7.07 -5.41 9.12
N ASN A 99 7.62 -6.36 9.84
CA ASN A 99 7.05 -7.69 9.94
C ASN A 99 5.77 -7.67 10.75
N VAL A 100 4.80 -8.45 10.33
CA VAL A 100 3.58 -8.64 11.11
C VAL A 100 3.90 -9.61 12.24
N LEU A 101 3.76 -9.14 13.47
CA LEU A 101 4.06 -9.96 14.65
C LEU A 101 2.86 -10.75 15.14
N VAL A 102 1.67 -10.19 14.97
CA VAL A 102 0.42 -10.83 15.37
C VAL A 102 -0.60 -10.59 14.28
N THR A 103 -1.30 -11.62 13.89
CA THR A 103 -2.41 -11.49 12.96
C THR A 103 -3.59 -12.26 13.50
N ALA A 104 -4.75 -11.67 13.38
CA ALA A 104 -6.01 -12.33 13.74
C ALA A 104 -7.04 -11.91 12.71
N VAL A 105 -7.73 -12.88 12.17
CA VAL A 105 -8.80 -12.64 11.21
C VAL A 105 -10.04 -13.40 11.64
N ARG A 106 -11.17 -12.96 11.15
CA ARG A 106 -12.42 -13.57 11.50
C ARG A 106 -12.61 -14.91 10.84
#